data_8afe8b9f011a51c979a753beecd60e00
#
_entry.id   8afe8b9f011a51c979a753beecd60e00
#
_cell.length_a   1.000
_cell.length_b   1.000
_cell.length_c   1.000
_cell.angle_alpha   90.00
_cell.angle_beta   90.00
_cell.angle_gamma   90.00
#
_symmetry.space_group_name_H-M   'P 1'
#
loop_
_entity.id
_entity.type
_entity.pdbx_description
1 polymer ?
#
loop_
_entity_poly.entity_id
_entity_poly.type
_entity_poly.pdbx_seq_one_letter_code
_entity_poly.pdbx_strand_id
1 'polypeptide(L)'
;PNFLDIVTYYPVDVFTDKSKNIYDINNIPKNIIGCIISNELIDAFPVNRFIFKDEKIQEIYVDYDFINNIFIDKINDVSEPEIISRVSPFTKNFDYGHKGEVNLGIGYWADIVSSILNSGFVITIDYGYERDELYSSKNNKGSLRCYFQHSLLSNPYCNIGRQDITSHVDFTTVNHSLTVNGFEKLFYMSQKKYLKYLGFDSFIKGLDKSHKNKEISNEFYHKQSHAINLLIDENGLGNFQVSIHSKNISKIQKTTTKNDLFLYDNNMIYLEQDSELVYPDLRNSIFSFGMENKENQTWQDIFDIK
;
A
#
# COMPACT_ATOMS: atom_id res chain seq x y z
N PRO A 1 27.17 7.05 -11.60
CA PRO A 1 27.16 6.13 -10.44
C PRO A 1 26.16 5.03 -10.71
N ASN A 2 26.55 3.79 -10.40
CA ASN A 2 25.61 2.68 -10.47
C ASN A 2 24.53 2.92 -9.41
N PHE A 3 23.25 2.60 -9.71
CA PHE A 3 22.14 2.77 -8.76
C PHE A 3 22.44 2.10 -7.41
N LEU A 4 23.10 0.96 -7.42
CA LEU A 4 23.49 0.22 -6.21
C LEU A 4 24.47 1.00 -5.31
N ASP A 5 25.22 1.96 -5.84
CA ASP A 5 26.17 2.76 -5.07
C ASP A 5 25.50 3.82 -4.18
N ILE A 6 24.20 4.08 -4.43
CA ILE A 6 23.40 5.09 -3.70
C ILE A 6 22.28 4.48 -2.85
N VAL A 7 22.11 3.16 -2.87
CA VAL A 7 21.11 2.45 -2.08
C VAL A 7 21.72 1.97 -0.78
N THR A 8 21.10 2.35 0.34
CA THR A 8 21.39 1.78 1.66
C THR A 8 20.21 0.96 2.12
N TYR A 9 20.42 -0.33 2.38
CA TYR A 9 19.39 -1.23 2.84
C TYR A 9 19.39 -1.31 4.36
N TYR A 10 18.24 -1.04 4.99
CA TYR A 10 17.98 -1.18 6.41
C TYR A 10 16.91 -2.25 6.62
N PRO A 11 17.28 -3.50 6.91
CA PRO A 11 16.30 -4.52 7.25
C PRO A 11 15.68 -4.20 8.62
N VAL A 12 14.37 -3.96 8.64
CA VAL A 12 13.62 -3.69 9.87
C VAL A 12 12.47 -4.69 9.94
N ASP A 13 12.40 -5.42 11.05
CA ASP A 13 11.27 -6.25 11.35
C ASP A 13 10.77 -5.91 12.77
N VAL A 14 9.52 -5.53 12.88
CA VAL A 14 8.91 -5.09 14.14
C VAL A 14 8.68 -6.26 15.09
N PHE A 15 8.67 -7.50 14.58
CA PHE A 15 8.23 -8.68 15.31
C PHE A 15 9.30 -9.73 15.56
N THR A 16 10.54 -9.55 15.09
CA THR A 16 11.56 -10.59 15.21
C THR A 16 12.47 -10.45 16.41
N ASP A 17 12.90 -11.63 16.84
CA ASP A 17 13.87 -11.88 17.89
C ASP A 17 15.15 -11.04 17.69
N LYS A 18 15.53 -10.29 18.72
CA LYS A 18 16.72 -9.43 18.79
C LYS A 18 18.05 -10.15 18.49
N SER A 19 18.02 -11.47 18.30
CA SER A 19 19.20 -12.29 18.01
C SER A 19 19.66 -12.30 16.54
N LYS A 20 18.81 -11.80 15.64
CA LYS A 20 19.15 -11.70 14.21
C LYS A 20 19.44 -10.25 13.88
N ASN A 21 20.56 -9.88 13.36
CA ASN A 21 21.03 -8.55 12.91
C ASN A 21 19.98 -7.67 12.18
N ILE A 22 18.78 -7.61 12.72
CA ILE A 22 17.67 -6.82 12.23
C ILE A 22 17.76 -5.48 12.96
N TYR A 23 17.81 -4.41 12.21
CA TYR A 23 17.94 -3.08 12.76
C TYR A 23 16.68 -2.72 13.53
N ASP A 24 16.86 -2.18 14.74
CA ASP A 24 15.79 -1.49 15.45
C ASP A 24 15.35 -0.30 14.58
N ILE A 25 14.07 -0.05 14.52
CA ILE A 25 13.47 1.10 13.82
C ILE A 25 14.10 2.44 14.26
N ASN A 26 14.67 2.48 15.46
CA ASN A 26 15.43 3.62 15.97
C ASN A 26 16.74 3.88 15.21
N ASN A 27 17.24 2.92 14.45
CA ASN A 27 18.46 3.05 13.64
C ASN A 27 18.20 3.59 12.23
N ILE A 28 16.94 3.77 11.85
CA ILE A 28 16.61 4.41 10.58
C ILE A 28 17.06 5.88 10.64
N PRO A 29 17.70 6.41 9.59
CA PRO A 29 18.09 7.81 9.52
C PRO A 29 16.91 8.74 9.81
N LYS A 30 17.11 9.74 10.64
CA LYS A 30 16.11 10.77 10.98
C LYS A 30 16.41 12.06 10.23
N ASN A 31 15.46 12.98 10.26
CA ASN A 31 15.55 14.29 9.59
C ASN A 31 15.73 14.19 8.06
N ILE A 32 15.12 13.18 7.46
CA ILE A 32 15.16 13.00 6.00
C ILE A 32 14.42 14.16 5.33
N ILE A 33 15.03 14.68 4.27
CA ILE A 33 14.36 15.54 3.29
C ILE A 33 14.18 14.71 2.03
N GLY A 34 12.92 14.40 1.66
CA GLY A 34 12.68 13.51 0.53
C GLY A 34 11.28 12.92 0.49
N CYS A 35 11.19 11.69 0.07
CA CYS A 35 9.91 10.98 -0.08
C CYS A 35 9.96 9.61 0.61
N ILE A 36 8.94 9.32 1.40
CA ILE A 36 8.68 7.98 1.94
C ILE A 36 7.57 7.37 1.09
N ILE A 37 7.84 6.21 0.51
CA ILE A 37 6.88 5.48 -0.32
C ILE A 37 6.61 4.12 0.33
N SER A 38 5.34 3.80 0.52
CA SER A 38 4.88 2.47 0.92
C SER A 38 3.89 1.92 -0.11
N ASN A 39 4.09 0.67 -0.49
CA ASN A 39 3.19 -0.06 -1.39
C ASN A 39 2.89 -1.41 -0.75
N GLU A 40 1.60 -1.70 -0.53
CA GLU A 40 1.16 -2.93 0.14
C GLU A 40 1.97 -3.18 1.43
N LEU A 41 1.94 -2.20 2.34
CA LEU A 41 2.63 -2.25 3.62
C LEU A 41 1.64 -2.33 4.78
N ILE A 42 0.61 -1.47 4.75
CA ILE A 42 -0.32 -1.29 5.87
C ILE A 42 -1.34 -2.42 5.92
N ASP A 43 -1.68 -2.99 4.78
CA ASP A 43 -2.57 -4.14 4.66
C ASP A 43 -2.08 -5.38 5.44
N ALA A 44 -0.75 -5.53 5.53
CA ALA A 44 -0.09 -6.62 6.25
C ALA A 44 0.08 -6.38 7.76
N PHE A 45 -0.33 -5.23 8.29
CA PHE A 45 -0.25 -4.97 9.72
C PHE A 45 -1.23 -5.84 10.51
N PRO A 46 -0.90 -6.20 11.75
CA PRO A 46 -1.83 -6.91 12.64
C PRO A 46 -3.13 -6.14 12.82
N VAL A 47 -4.25 -6.86 12.83
CA VAL A 47 -5.58 -6.29 13.00
C VAL A 47 -6.33 -6.97 14.13
N ASN A 48 -7.19 -6.22 14.82
CA ASN A 48 -8.18 -6.72 15.73
C ASN A 48 -9.46 -7.01 14.92
N ARG A 49 -9.94 -8.23 14.96
CA ARG A 49 -11.16 -8.63 14.28
C ARG A 49 -12.36 -8.41 15.19
N PHE A 50 -13.42 -7.83 14.68
CA PHE A 50 -14.66 -7.66 15.43
C PHE A 50 -15.84 -8.37 14.80
N ILE A 51 -16.87 -8.60 15.60
CA ILE A 51 -18.19 -9.05 15.18
C ILE A 51 -19.25 -8.23 15.88
N PHE A 52 -20.29 -7.83 15.13
CA PHE A 52 -21.48 -7.19 15.68
C PHE A 52 -22.53 -8.26 15.94
N LYS A 53 -22.85 -8.47 17.22
CA LYS A 53 -23.78 -9.48 17.66
C LYS A 53 -24.51 -8.99 18.92
N ASP A 54 -25.79 -9.34 19.06
CA ASP A 54 -26.61 -8.97 20.22
C ASP A 54 -26.54 -7.45 20.51
N GLU A 55 -26.59 -6.63 19.45
CA GLU A 55 -26.46 -5.15 19.48
C GLU A 55 -25.14 -4.63 20.07
N LYS A 56 -24.12 -5.48 20.13
CA LYS A 56 -22.79 -5.16 20.68
C LYS A 56 -21.68 -5.47 19.69
N ILE A 57 -20.64 -4.66 19.78
CA ILE A 57 -19.35 -4.95 19.15
C ILE A 57 -18.58 -5.86 20.11
N GLN A 58 -18.19 -7.02 19.62
CA GLN A 58 -17.35 -7.98 20.34
C GLN A 58 -16.09 -8.24 19.50
N GLU A 59 -15.02 -8.68 20.15
CA GLU A 59 -13.78 -9.00 19.46
C GLU A 59 -13.67 -10.49 19.18
N ILE A 60 -13.07 -10.84 18.04
CA ILE A 60 -12.78 -12.21 17.63
C ILE A 60 -11.31 -12.49 17.92
N TYR A 61 -11.06 -13.21 19.00
CA TYR A 61 -9.76 -13.69 19.40
C TYR A 61 -9.42 -15.01 18.74
N VAL A 62 -8.15 -15.36 18.78
CA VAL A 62 -7.65 -16.68 18.42
C VAL A 62 -7.50 -17.50 19.70
N ASP A 63 -8.12 -18.66 19.73
CA ASP A 63 -7.97 -19.66 20.82
C ASP A 63 -7.47 -20.99 20.22
N TYR A 64 -7.03 -21.91 21.04
CA TYR A 64 -6.54 -23.20 20.62
C TYR A 64 -7.36 -24.34 21.21
N ASP A 65 -7.94 -25.14 20.34
CA ASP A 65 -8.64 -26.37 20.73
C ASP A 65 -7.63 -27.51 20.90
N PHE A 66 -7.29 -27.81 22.14
CA PHE A 66 -6.33 -28.87 22.50
C PHE A 66 -6.83 -30.28 22.16
N ILE A 67 -8.12 -30.49 21.97
CA ILE A 67 -8.70 -31.81 21.64
C ILE A 67 -8.48 -32.11 20.17
N ASN A 68 -8.76 -31.12 19.31
CA ASN A 68 -8.68 -31.24 17.86
C ASN A 68 -7.34 -30.73 17.28
N ASN A 69 -6.48 -30.17 18.13
CA ASN A 69 -5.19 -29.55 17.74
C ASN A 69 -5.33 -28.49 16.62
N ILE A 70 -6.31 -27.58 16.77
CA ILE A 70 -6.57 -26.52 15.80
C ILE A 70 -6.74 -25.16 16.47
N PHE A 71 -6.41 -24.10 15.76
CA PHE A 71 -6.79 -22.74 16.16
C PHE A 71 -8.24 -22.47 15.77
N ILE A 72 -8.96 -21.77 16.66
CA ILE A 72 -10.37 -21.44 16.52
C ILE A 72 -10.65 -19.97 16.84
N ASP A 73 -11.72 -19.43 16.30
CA ASP A 73 -12.26 -18.14 16.72
C ASP A 73 -12.91 -18.24 18.09
N LYS A 74 -12.61 -17.27 18.98
CA LYS A 74 -13.27 -17.10 20.28
C LYS A 74 -13.77 -15.67 20.41
N ILE A 75 -15.07 -15.52 20.57
CA ILE A 75 -15.69 -14.22 20.72
C ILE A 75 -15.66 -13.80 22.18
N ASN A 76 -15.22 -12.57 22.45
CA ASN A 76 -15.17 -12.00 23.80
C ASN A 76 -15.35 -10.48 23.75
N ASP A 77 -15.32 -9.82 24.91
CA ASP A 77 -15.32 -8.36 24.99
C ASP A 77 -14.09 -7.78 24.29
N VAL A 78 -14.19 -6.54 23.79
CA VAL A 78 -13.10 -5.88 23.09
C VAL A 78 -11.92 -5.59 24.01
N SER A 79 -10.70 -5.80 23.51
CA SER A 79 -9.45 -5.56 24.26
C SER A 79 -9.15 -4.07 24.41
N GLU A 80 -9.49 -3.26 23.40
CA GLU A 80 -9.13 -1.84 23.35
C GLU A 80 -10.36 -0.97 23.07
N PRO A 81 -10.61 0.08 23.88
CA PRO A 81 -11.74 1.00 23.69
C PRO A 81 -11.75 1.66 22.31
N GLU A 82 -10.58 1.77 21.67
CA GLU A 82 -10.44 2.35 20.35
C GLU A 82 -11.19 1.54 19.28
N ILE A 83 -11.29 0.22 19.42
CA ILE A 83 -12.08 -0.64 18.52
C ILE A 83 -13.54 -0.17 18.52
N ILE A 84 -14.13 0.01 19.73
CA ILE A 84 -15.50 0.50 19.86
C ILE A 84 -15.63 1.89 19.24
N SER A 85 -14.74 2.82 19.56
CA SER A 85 -14.84 4.20 19.11
C SER A 85 -14.75 4.34 17.59
N ARG A 86 -14.00 3.46 16.93
CA ARG A 86 -13.88 3.44 15.47
C ARG A 86 -15.08 2.81 14.77
N VAL A 87 -15.69 1.80 15.36
CA VAL A 87 -16.74 0.98 14.73
C VAL A 87 -18.15 1.43 15.10
N SER A 88 -18.38 1.91 16.33
CA SER A 88 -19.73 2.25 16.84
C SER A 88 -20.51 3.25 15.98
N PRO A 89 -19.91 4.26 15.28
CA PRO A 89 -20.68 5.17 14.45
C PRO A 89 -21.41 4.48 13.28
N PHE A 90 -20.98 3.26 12.91
CA PHE A 90 -21.46 2.53 11.74
C PHE A 90 -22.44 1.40 12.09
N THR A 91 -22.58 1.04 13.37
CA THR A 91 -23.38 -0.12 13.81
C THR A 91 -24.82 -0.08 13.39
N LYS A 92 -25.40 1.11 13.17
CA LYS A 92 -26.77 1.26 12.64
C LYS A 92 -26.98 0.63 11.24
N ASN A 93 -25.88 0.38 10.51
CA ASN A 93 -25.88 -0.21 9.18
C ASN A 93 -25.47 -1.70 9.23
N PHE A 94 -25.24 -2.26 10.42
CA PHE A 94 -24.77 -3.63 10.58
C PHE A 94 -25.94 -4.59 10.73
N ASP A 95 -25.85 -5.68 10.00
CA ASP A 95 -26.67 -6.87 10.25
C ASP A 95 -26.05 -7.72 11.37
N TYR A 96 -26.87 -8.58 11.94
CA TYR A 96 -26.37 -9.57 12.89
C TYR A 96 -25.26 -10.42 12.30
N GLY A 97 -24.14 -10.50 12.99
CA GLY A 97 -22.96 -11.24 12.52
C GLY A 97 -22.06 -10.46 11.58
N HIS A 98 -22.27 -9.15 11.39
CA HIS A 98 -21.35 -8.29 10.64
C HIS A 98 -19.95 -8.37 11.25
N LYS A 99 -18.95 -8.65 10.43
CA LYS A 99 -17.55 -8.75 10.81
C LYS A 99 -16.71 -7.68 10.12
N GLY A 100 -15.61 -7.34 10.74
CA GLY A 100 -14.63 -6.42 10.16
C GLY A 100 -13.32 -6.43 10.94
N GLU A 101 -12.40 -5.63 10.49
CA GLU A 101 -11.05 -5.50 11.04
C GLU A 101 -10.79 -4.06 11.48
N VAL A 102 -10.04 -3.88 12.55
CA VAL A 102 -9.53 -2.59 13.02
C VAL A 102 -8.01 -2.70 13.15
N ASN A 103 -7.30 -1.89 12.38
CA ASN A 103 -5.85 -1.79 12.44
C ASN A 103 -5.46 -0.69 13.45
N LEU A 104 -4.99 -1.09 14.62
CA LEU A 104 -4.53 -0.16 15.67
C LEU A 104 -3.08 0.31 15.43
N GLY A 105 -2.34 -0.35 14.54
CA GLY A 105 -0.93 -0.04 14.25
C GLY A 105 -0.71 1.20 13.38
N ILE A 106 -1.73 1.68 12.66
CA ILE A 106 -1.61 2.80 11.73
C ILE A 106 -1.12 4.08 12.43
N GLY A 107 -1.62 4.37 13.64
CA GLY A 107 -1.19 5.52 14.42
C GLY A 107 0.31 5.47 14.73
N TYR A 108 0.78 4.34 15.24
CA TYR A 108 2.20 4.13 15.53
C TYR A 108 3.08 4.23 14.28
N TRP A 109 2.63 3.70 13.14
CA TRP A 109 3.33 3.86 11.86
C TRP A 109 3.45 5.35 11.48
N ALA A 110 2.37 6.12 11.63
CA ALA A 110 2.39 7.55 11.31
C ALA A 110 3.34 8.33 12.21
N ASP A 111 3.45 7.96 13.51
CA ASP A 111 4.41 8.55 14.46
C ASP A 111 5.86 8.27 13.99
N ILE A 112 6.14 7.05 13.57
CA ILE A 112 7.45 6.67 13.03
C ILE A 112 7.78 7.49 11.79
N VAL A 113 6.88 7.50 10.80
CA VAL A 113 7.04 8.27 9.56
C VAL A 113 7.29 9.75 9.86
N SER A 114 6.54 10.32 10.82
CA SER A 114 6.73 11.70 11.25
C SER A 114 8.09 11.94 11.91
N SER A 115 8.60 10.99 12.67
CA SER A 115 9.91 11.09 13.34
C SER A 115 11.08 11.03 12.36
N ILE A 116 10.89 10.35 11.23
CA ILE A 116 11.90 10.15 10.19
C ILE A 116 11.93 11.33 9.22
N LEU A 117 10.77 11.75 8.72
CA LEU A 117 10.65 12.78 7.68
C LEU A 117 10.63 14.18 8.30
N ASN A 118 11.65 14.98 7.99
CA ASN A 118 11.67 16.38 8.36
C ASN A 118 10.89 17.26 7.37
N SER A 119 11.11 17.04 6.06
CA SER A 119 10.44 17.78 4.99
C SER A 119 10.30 16.91 3.75
N GLY A 120 9.16 16.96 3.10
CA GLY A 120 8.94 16.17 1.88
C GLY A 120 7.56 15.54 1.81
N PHE A 121 7.49 14.34 1.23
CA PHE A 121 6.24 13.67 0.92
C PHE A 121 6.16 12.27 1.53
N VAL A 122 4.93 11.84 1.82
CA VAL A 122 4.58 10.46 2.12
C VAL A 122 3.58 10.01 1.06
N ILE A 123 3.90 8.94 0.35
CA ILE A 123 3.05 8.31 -0.65
C ILE A 123 2.71 6.91 -0.15
N THR A 124 1.44 6.68 0.11
CA THR A 124 0.91 5.38 0.54
C THR A 124 0.04 4.82 -0.56
N ILE A 125 0.38 3.64 -1.05
CA ILE A 125 -0.35 2.90 -2.08
C ILE A 125 -0.78 1.58 -1.45
N ASP A 126 -2.09 1.36 -1.35
CA ASP A 126 -2.60 0.15 -0.73
C ASP A 126 -4.06 -0.10 -1.15
N TYR A 127 -4.57 -1.31 -0.93
CA TYR A 127 -5.98 -1.59 -1.14
C TYR A 127 -6.79 -1.40 0.13
N GLY A 128 -7.91 -0.75 -0.02
CA GLY A 128 -8.78 -0.39 1.10
C GLY A 128 -9.76 0.70 0.75
N TYR A 129 -10.38 1.26 1.76
CA TYR A 129 -11.48 2.20 1.61
C TYR A 129 -11.42 3.30 2.68
N GLU A 130 -12.17 4.37 2.46
CA GLU A 130 -12.57 5.23 3.57
C GLU A 130 -13.52 4.46 4.51
N ARG A 131 -13.57 4.85 5.75
CA ARG A 131 -14.22 4.10 6.83
C ARG A 131 -15.71 3.85 6.59
N ASP A 132 -16.40 4.81 5.95
CA ASP A 132 -17.83 4.67 5.61
C ASP A 132 -18.09 3.49 4.64
N GLU A 133 -17.17 3.27 3.71
CA GLU A 133 -17.26 2.17 2.77
C GLU A 133 -16.71 0.88 3.38
N LEU A 134 -15.61 0.97 4.13
CA LEU A 134 -14.98 -0.17 4.80
C LEU A 134 -15.98 -0.88 5.74
N TYR A 135 -16.74 -0.12 6.52
CA TYR A 135 -17.75 -0.64 7.46
C TYR A 135 -19.18 -0.54 6.90
N SER A 136 -19.33 -0.62 5.59
CA SER A 136 -20.65 -0.68 4.97
C SER A 136 -21.24 -2.10 5.03
N SER A 137 -22.56 -2.21 4.88
CA SER A 137 -23.25 -3.52 4.82
C SER A 137 -22.74 -4.44 3.68
N LYS A 138 -22.12 -3.87 2.65
CA LYS A 138 -21.50 -4.64 1.56
C LYS A 138 -20.29 -5.47 2.02
N ASN A 139 -19.60 -5.00 3.04
CA ASN A 139 -18.37 -5.61 3.58
C ASN A 139 -18.63 -6.41 4.87
N ASN A 140 -19.83 -6.94 5.05
CA ASN A 140 -20.31 -7.58 6.28
C ASN A 140 -19.57 -8.87 6.69
N LYS A 141 -18.67 -9.40 5.86
CA LYS A 141 -17.84 -10.56 6.16
C LYS A 141 -16.42 -10.22 6.60
N GLY A 142 -16.09 -8.92 6.64
CA GLY A 142 -14.73 -8.42 6.79
C GLY A 142 -13.90 -8.54 5.50
N SER A 143 -12.70 -8.01 5.59
CA SER A 143 -11.77 -7.90 4.46
C SER A 143 -10.56 -8.82 4.56
N LEU A 144 -10.41 -9.54 5.68
CA LEU A 144 -9.26 -10.41 5.90
C LEU A 144 -9.13 -11.46 4.79
N ARG A 145 -7.93 -11.56 4.23
CA ARG A 145 -7.57 -12.50 3.16
C ARG A 145 -6.26 -13.19 3.51
N CYS A 146 -6.11 -14.40 3.03
CA CYS A 146 -4.92 -15.19 3.21
C CYS A 146 -4.42 -15.65 1.84
N TYR A 147 -3.12 -15.51 1.60
CA TYR A 147 -2.51 -15.93 0.35
C TYR A 147 -1.40 -16.95 0.63
N PHE A 148 -1.49 -18.09 -0.03
CA PHE A 148 -0.45 -19.11 -0.01
C PHE A 148 -0.14 -19.57 -1.42
N GLN A 149 1.12 -19.43 -1.85
CA GLN A 149 1.57 -19.75 -3.20
C GLN A 149 0.65 -19.13 -4.29
N HIS A 150 0.36 -17.84 -4.15
CA HIS A 150 -0.53 -17.06 -5.03
C HIS A 150 -1.99 -17.52 -5.07
N SER A 151 -2.40 -18.42 -4.19
CA SER A 151 -3.79 -18.89 -4.08
C SER A 151 -4.49 -18.25 -2.88
N LEU A 152 -5.70 -17.73 -3.10
CA LEU A 152 -6.53 -17.16 -2.04
C LEU A 152 -7.06 -18.28 -1.14
N LEU A 153 -6.87 -18.16 0.16
CA LEU A 153 -7.40 -19.04 1.18
C LEU A 153 -8.37 -18.28 2.10
N SER A 154 -9.35 -18.98 2.62
CA SER A 154 -10.35 -18.40 3.54
C SER A 154 -10.03 -18.61 5.03
N ASN A 155 -9.10 -19.51 5.35
CA ASN A 155 -8.79 -19.89 6.74
C ASN A 155 -7.44 -19.32 7.17
N PRO A 156 -7.39 -18.33 8.10
CA PRO A 156 -6.15 -17.75 8.59
C PRO A 156 -5.32 -18.72 9.44
N TYR A 157 -5.90 -19.83 9.87
CA TYR A 157 -5.28 -20.80 10.74
C TYR A 157 -4.63 -21.98 10.01
N CYS A 158 -4.69 -21.98 8.67
CA CYS A 158 -3.92 -22.90 7.84
C CYS A 158 -2.54 -22.33 7.54
N ASN A 159 -1.55 -23.18 7.25
CA ASN A 159 -0.21 -22.78 6.79
C ASN A 159 0.46 -21.68 7.65
N ILE A 160 0.31 -21.75 8.96
CA ILE A 160 0.82 -20.74 9.91
C ILE A 160 2.30 -20.48 9.65
N GLY A 161 2.67 -19.19 9.53
CA GLY A 161 4.03 -18.76 9.21
C GLY A 161 4.46 -18.99 7.75
N ARG A 162 3.52 -19.41 6.87
CA ARG A 162 3.79 -19.67 5.44
C ARG A 162 2.79 -19.02 4.50
N GLN A 163 1.82 -18.30 5.01
CA GLN A 163 0.83 -17.57 4.23
C GLN A 163 0.85 -16.10 4.62
N ASP A 164 0.57 -15.24 3.67
CA ASP A 164 0.35 -13.82 3.91
C ASP A 164 -1.08 -13.64 4.41
N ILE A 165 -1.25 -12.84 5.46
CA ILE A 165 -2.55 -12.47 6.00
C ILE A 165 -2.68 -10.97 5.85
N THR A 166 -3.66 -10.52 5.11
CA THR A 166 -3.87 -9.13 4.77
C THR A 166 -5.29 -8.68 5.08
N SER A 167 -5.49 -7.39 5.22
CA SER A 167 -6.80 -6.77 5.41
C SER A 167 -6.87 -5.43 4.68
N HIS A 168 -8.08 -4.99 4.33
CA HIS A 168 -8.24 -3.68 3.71
C HIS A 168 -7.85 -2.54 4.65
N VAL A 169 -7.13 -1.58 4.12
CA VAL A 169 -6.65 -0.41 4.88
C VAL A 169 -7.78 0.59 5.12
N ASP A 170 -7.92 1.05 6.36
CA ASP A 170 -8.77 2.19 6.72
C ASP A 170 -8.05 3.49 6.38
N PHE A 171 -8.27 4.02 5.19
CA PHE A 171 -7.65 5.28 4.74
C PHE A 171 -8.14 6.51 5.50
N THR A 172 -9.30 6.46 6.15
CA THR A 172 -9.70 7.53 7.08
C THR A 172 -8.72 7.62 8.25
N THR A 173 -8.32 6.46 8.81
CA THR A 173 -7.31 6.42 9.86
C THR A 173 -5.94 6.84 9.36
N VAL A 174 -5.49 6.38 8.18
CA VAL A 174 -4.19 6.79 7.60
C VAL A 174 -4.13 8.31 7.45
N ASN A 175 -5.14 8.89 6.81
CA ASN A 175 -5.20 10.33 6.56
C ASN A 175 -5.25 11.13 7.87
N HIS A 176 -6.05 10.68 8.84
CA HIS A 176 -6.14 11.32 10.16
C HIS A 176 -4.82 11.24 10.92
N SER A 177 -4.23 10.05 11.02
CA SER A 177 -2.99 9.83 11.77
C SER A 177 -1.81 10.63 11.22
N LEU A 178 -1.67 10.72 9.90
CA LEU A 178 -0.66 11.58 9.29
C LEU A 178 -0.95 13.07 9.56
N THR A 179 -2.23 13.49 9.48
CA THR A 179 -2.59 14.90 9.71
C THR A 179 -2.30 15.34 11.15
N VAL A 180 -2.63 14.55 12.16
CA VAL A 180 -2.31 14.88 13.57
C VAL A 180 -0.82 14.88 13.82
N ASN A 181 -0.04 14.18 13.00
CA ASN A 181 1.42 14.17 13.02
C ASN A 181 2.06 15.31 12.19
N GLY A 182 1.29 16.31 11.81
CA GLY A 182 1.77 17.53 11.16
C GLY A 182 1.94 17.44 9.65
N PHE A 183 1.35 16.44 9.02
CA PHE A 183 1.30 16.34 7.55
C PHE A 183 0.05 17.00 7.00
N GLU A 184 0.16 17.61 5.83
CA GLU A 184 -0.94 18.12 5.03
C GLU A 184 -1.34 17.07 3.98
N LYS A 185 -2.62 16.67 3.97
CA LYS A 185 -3.15 15.77 2.93
C LYS A 185 -3.28 16.53 1.62
N LEU A 186 -2.58 16.07 0.59
CA LEU A 186 -2.63 16.62 -0.75
C LEU A 186 -3.64 15.90 -1.64
N PHE A 187 -3.57 14.56 -1.69
CA PHE A 187 -4.40 13.73 -2.55
C PHE A 187 -4.87 12.47 -1.84
N TYR A 188 -6.06 12.02 -2.27
CA TYR A 188 -6.57 10.69 -2.03
C TYR A 188 -7.42 10.28 -3.22
N MET A 189 -6.98 9.27 -3.96
CA MET A 189 -7.67 8.80 -5.16
C MET A 189 -7.23 7.38 -5.54
N SER A 190 -7.97 6.74 -6.46
CA SER A 190 -7.55 5.43 -6.97
C SER A 190 -6.26 5.53 -7.79
N GLN A 191 -5.46 4.45 -7.78
CA GLN A 191 -4.21 4.33 -8.53
C GLN A 191 -4.41 4.62 -10.03
N LYS A 192 -5.49 4.13 -10.62
CA LYS A 192 -5.83 4.45 -12.00
C LYS A 192 -5.93 5.95 -12.26
N LYS A 193 -6.62 6.68 -11.37
CA LYS A 193 -6.74 8.15 -11.48
C LYS A 193 -5.39 8.81 -11.29
N TYR A 194 -4.64 8.39 -10.29
CA TYR A 194 -3.32 8.96 -10.00
C TYR A 194 -2.36 8.77 -11.17
N LEU A 195 -2.26 7.56 -11.73
CA LEU A 195 -1.41 7.31 -12.90
C LEU A 195 -1.79 8.16 -14.11
N LYS A 196 -3.10 8.35 -14.34
CA LYS A 196 -3.55 9.25 -15.41
C LYS A 196 -3.11 10.70 -15.20
N TYR A 197 -3.17 11.19 -13.96
CA TYR A 197 -2.65 12.52 -13.63
C TYR A 197 -1.15 12.64 -13.88
N LEU A 198 -0.40 11.60 -13.66
CA LEU A 198 1.04 11.55 -13.96
C LEU A 198 1.35 11.43 -15.47
N GLY A 199 0.36 11.50 -16.34
CA GLY A 199 0.56 11.45 -17.79
C GLY A 199 0.69 10.04 -18.35
N PHE A 200 0.18 9.03 -17.68
CA PHE A 200 0.26 7.63 -18.10
C PHE A 200 -0.30 7.37 -19.50
N ASP A 201 -1.32 8.13 -19.92
CA ASP A 201 -1.86 8.06 -21.29
C ASP A 201 -0.81 8.44 -22.34
N SER A 202 0.09 9.38 -22.02
CA SER A 202 1.20 9.77 -22.91
C SER A 202 2.26 8.67 -22.99
N PHE A 203 2.50 7.98 -21.88
CA PHE A 203 3.37 6.81 -21.83
C PHE A 203 2.83 5.69 -22.74
N ILE A 204 1.54 5.38 -22.66
CA ILE A 204 0.88 4.38 -23.52
C ILE A 204 1.03 4.76 -25.01
N LYS A 205 0.75 6.03 -25.35
CA LYS A 205 0.90 6.53 -26.73
C LYS A 205 2.34 6.41 -27.23
N GLY A 206 3.33 6.65 -26.36
CA GLY A 206 4.74 6.47 -26.67
C GLY A 206 5.09 5.02 -26.99
N LEU A 207 4.61 4.08 -26.16
CA LEU A 207 4.79 2.66 -26.40
C LEU A 207 4.19 2.21 -27.73
N ASP A 208 2.97 2.67 -28.05
CA ASP A 208 2.29 2.39 -29.32
C ASP A 208 3.08 2.94 -30.52
N LYS A 209 3.64 4.17 -30.38
CA LYS A 209 4.44 4.81 -31.42
C LYS A 209 5.73 4.01 -31.68
N SER A 210 6.46 3.66 -30.63
CA SER A 210 7.69 2.86 -30.77
C SER A 210 7.44 1.50 -31.39
N HIS A 211 6.32 0.86 -31.08
CA HIS A 211 5.92 -0.39 -31.74
C HIS A 211 5.60 -0.21 -33.22
N LYS A 212 4.82 0.83 -33.59
CA LYS A 212 4.50 1.16 -34.98
C LYS A 212 5.74 1.47 -35.80
N ASN A 213 6.72 2.14 -35.20
CA ASN A 213 7.99 2.46 -35.82
C ASN A 213 8.96 1.26 -35.88
N LYS A 214 8.57 0.08 -35.34
CA LYS A 214 9.42 -1.11 -35.24
C LYS A 214 10.70 -0.92 -34.41
N GLU A 215 10.67 0.01 -33.46
CA GLU A 215 11.76 0.29 -32.52
C GLU A 215 11.80 -0.77 -31.41
N ILE A 216 10.68 -1.43 -31.15
CA ILE A 216 10.52 -2.49 -30.15
C ILE A 216 9.88 -3.73 -30.79
N SER A 217 10.15 -4.91 -30.21
CA SER A 217 9.59 -6.17 -30.68
C SER A 217 8.10 -6.30 -30.30
N ASN A 218 7.37 -7.14 -31.05
CA ASN A 218 5.97 -7.48 -30.72
C ASN A 218 5.85 -8.09 -29.32
N GLU A 219 6.76 -8.96 -28.95
CA GLU A 219 6.77 -9.62 -27.64
C GLU A 219 6.92 -8.59 -26.51
N PHE A 220 7.89 -7.68 -26.64
CA PHE A 220 8.08 -6.59 -25.66
C PHE A 220 6.84 -5.71 -25.56
N TYR A 221 6.28 -5.30 -26.70
CA TYR A 221 5.06 -4.49 -26.75
C TYR A 221 3.89 -5.17 -26.01
N HIS A 222 3.63 -6.45 -26.28
CA HIS A 222 2.55 -7.18 -25.63
C HIS A 222 2.77 -7.35 -24.13
N LYS A 223 3.98 -7.64 -23.68
CA LYS A 223 4.32 -7.71 -22.24
C LYS A 223 4.07 -6.38 -21.53
N GLN A 224 4.57 -5.28 -22.12
CA GLN A 224 4.39 -3.95 -21.54
C GLN A 224 2.91 -3.52 -21.52
N SER A 225 2.20 -3.73 -22.63
CA SER A 225 0.77 -3.41 -22.71
C SER A 225 -0.05 -4.21 -21.70
N HIS A 226 0.30 -5.48 -21.45
CA HIS A 226 -0.35 -6.28 -20.42
C HIS A 226 -0.08 -5.71 -19.01
N ALA A 227 1.18 -5.43 -18.68
CA ALA A 227 1.54 -4.85 -17.38
C ALA A 227 0.86 -3.49 -17.14
N ILE A 228 0.83 -2.64 -18.15
CA ILE A 228 0.13 -1.35 -18.12
C ILE A 228 -1.36 -1.53 -17.82
N ASN A 229 -2.02 -2.47 -18.50
CA ASN A 229 -3.44 -2.73 -18.30
C ASN A 229 -3.72 -3.23 -16.87
N LEU A 230 -2.86 -4.07 -16.30
CA LEU A 230 -2.99 -4.52 -14.91
C LEU A 230 -2.93 -3.35 -13.92
N LEU A 231 -2.02 -2.38 -14.14
CA LEU A 231 -1.86 -1.22 -13.24
C LEU A 231 -3.08 -0.31 -13.20
N ILE A 232 -3.89 -0.28 -14.26
CA ILE A 232 -5.08 0.60 -14.36
C ILE A 232 -6.41 -0.16 -14.35
N ASP A 233 -6.39 -1.48 -14.16
CA ASP A 233 -7.60 -2.29 -14.08
C ASP A 233 -8.38 -1.96 -12.80
N GLU A 234 -9.60 -1.47 -12.95
CA GLU A 234 -10.48 -1.11 -11.83
C GLU A 234 -10.93 -2.31 -10.98
N ASN A 235 -10.83 -3.51 -11.51
CA ASN A 235 -11.10 -4.75 -10.77
C ASN A 235 -9.86 -5.33 -10.10
N GLY A 236 -8.72 -4.66 -10.21
CA GLY A 236 -7.42 -5.08 -9.70
C GLY A 236 -6.63 -3.90 -9.15
N LEU A 237 -5.35 -3.81 -9.56
CA LEU A 237 -4.41 -2.81 -9.04
C LEU A 237 -4.86 -1.36 -9.26
N GLY A 238 -5.61 -1.08 -10.32
CA GLY A 238 -6.10 0.27 -10.61
C GLY A 238 -7.10 0.80 -9.57
N ASN A 239 -7.68 -0.07 -8.75
CA ASN A 239 -8.58 0.29 -7.64
C ASN A 239 -7.84 0.51 -6.31
N PHE A 240 -6.55 0.22 -6.23
CA PHE A 240 -5.75 0.59 -5.05
C PHE A 240 -5.89 2.08 -4.78
N GLN A 241 -5.79 2.46 -3.53
CA GLN A 241 -5.86 3.85 -3.14
C GLN A 241 -4.46 4.43 -3.03
N VAL A 242 -4.30 5.64 -3.55
CA VAL A 242 -3.07 6.43 -3.40
C VAL A 242 -3.39 7.61 -2.51
N SER A 243 -2.72 7.68 -1.38
CA SER A 243 -2.80 8.81 -0.45
C SER A 243 -1.46 9.52 -0.39
N ILE A 244 -1.45 10.83 -0.62
CA ILE A 244 -0.24 11.64 -0.63
C ILE A 244 -0.36 12.76 0.40
N HIS A 245 0.66 12.83 1.24
CA HIS A 245 0.79 13.86 2.26
C HIS A 245 2.13 14.58 2.13
N SER A 246 2.16 15.85 2.54
CA SER A 246 3.40 16.64 2.61
C SER A 246 3.67 17.12 4.03
N LYS A 247 4.94 17.34 4.34
CA LYS A 247 5.38 17.90 5.61
C LYS A 247 6.43 18.98 5.37
N ASN A 248 6.26 20.16 5.99
CA ASN A 248 7.21 21.28 5.93
C ASN A 248 7.60 21.67 4.48
N ILE A 249 6.70 21.50 3.52
CA ILE A 249 6.86 22.02 2.18
C ILE A 249 6.30 23.43 2.19
N SER A 250 7.18 24.44 2.20
CA SER A 250 6.75 25.82 1.93
C SER A 250 6.02 25.81 0.58
N LYS A 251 4.84 26.48 0.51
CA LYS A 251 4.06 26.60 -0.73
C LYS A 251 5.01 26.75 -1.88
N ILE A 252 5.08 25.75 -2.75
CA ILE A 252 6.08 25.63 -3.78
C ILE A 252 6.10 26.93 -4.55
N GLN A 253 7.22 27.64 -4.48
CA GLN A 253 7.42 28.86 -5.28
C GLN A 253 7.28 28.41 -6.74
N LYS A 254 6.39 29.07 -7.47
CA LYS A 254 6.23 28.92 -8.91
C LYS A 254 7.57 29.21 -9.57
N THR A 255 8.42 28.21 -9.70
CA THR A 255 9.60 28.33 -10.56
C THR A 255 9.13 28.08 -11.98
N THR A 256 9.11 29.14 -12.75
CA THR A 256 8.71 29.18 -14.15
C THR A 256 9.84 28.67 -15.04
N THR A 257 10.19 27.41 -14.95
CA THR A 257 11.02 26.75 -15.97
C THR A 257 10.22 25.63 -16.62
N LYS A 258 10.28 25.57 -17.95
CA LYS A 258 9.43 24.74 -18.84
C LYS A 258 9.43 23.23 -18.58
N ASN A 259 10.15 22.73 -17.58
CA ASN A 259 10.33 21.31 -17.31
C ASN A 259 10.00 20.90 -15.86
N ASP A 260 9.33 21.75 -15.10
CA ASP A 260 9.09 21.47 -13.70
C ASP A 260 7.71 20.85 -13.45
N LEU A 261 7.68 19.94 -12.50
CA LEU A 261 6.47 19.35 -11.96
C LEU A 261 5.69 20.42 -11.19
N PHE A 262 4.51 20.81 -11.65
CA PHE A 262 3.72 21.87 -11.02
C PHE A 262 2.68 21.34 -10.04
N LEU A 263 2.68 21.88 -8.81
CA LEU A 263 1.54 21.85 -7.93
C LEU A 263 0.66 23.07 -8.22
N TYR A 264 -0.58 22.85 -8.63
CA TYR A 264 -1.50 23.93 -9.00
C TYR A 264 -2.56 24.18 -7.92
N ASP A 265 -3.20 25.37 -7.99
CA ASP A 265 -4.15 25.95 -7.02
C ASP A 265 -5.34 25.05 -6.58
N ASN A 266 -5.51 23.90 -7.19
CA ASN A 266 -6.55 22.92 -6.82
C ASN A 266 -5.95 21.61 -6.28
N ASN A 267 -4.77 21.65 -5.69
CA ASN A 267 -4.10 20.46 -5.14
C ASN A 267 -3.83 19.36 -6.18
N MET A 268 -3.53 19.73 -7.43
CA MET A 268 -3.22 18.77 -8.49
C MET A 268 -1.83 18.98 -9.07
N ILE A 269 -1.15 17.87 -9.34
CA ILE A 269 0.13 17.85 -10.05
C ILE A 269 -0.17 17.66 -11.54
N TYR A 270 0.19 18.65 -12.36
CA TYR A 270 0.11 18.53 -13.81
C TYR A 270 1.52 18.41 -14.41
N LEU A 271 1.69 17.48 -15.32
CA LEU A 271 2.80 17.50 -16.26
C LEU A 271 2.35 18.34 -17.46
N GLU A 272 3.09 19.39 -17.81
CA GLU A 272 2.81 20.14 -19.05
C GLU A 272 2.87 19.19 -20.25
N GLN A 273 1.84 19.23 -21.11
CA GLN A 273 1.69 18.29 -22.23
C GLN A 273 2.75 18.45 -23.34
N ASP A 274 3.54 19.54 -23.31
CA ASP A 274 4.53 19.88 -24.34
C ASP A 274 5.99 19.65 -23.93
N SER A 275 6.27 19.16 -22.70
CA SER A 275 7.60 18.64 -22.42
C SER A 275 7.78 17.36 -23.23
N GLU A 276 8.79 17.29 -24.09
CA GLU A 276 9.30 16.00 -24.56
C GLU A 276 9.67 15.21 -23.31
N LEU A 277 8.71 14.40 -22.82
CA LEU A 277 8.99 13.40 -21.83
C LEU A 277 10.08 12.54 -22.44
N VAL A 278 11.30 12.72 -21.98
CA VAL A 278 12.37 11.75 -22.20
C VAL A 278 11.86 10.50 -21.51
N TYR A 279 11.23 9.64 -22.30
CA TYR A 279 10.78 8.34 -21.80
C TYR A 279 12.00 7.67 -21.19
N PRO A 280 11.99 7.29 -19.90
CA PRO A 280 13.06 6.48 -19.37
C PRO A 280 13.19 5.29 -20.33
N ASP A 281 14.40 5.01 -20.78
CA ASP A 281 14.65 3.86 -21.65
C ASP A 281 14.15 2.62 -20.90
N LEU A 282 12.96 2.14 -21.27
CA LEU A 282 12.30 1.03 -20.59
C LEU A 282 13.13 -0.24 -20.65
N ARG A 283 14.14 -0.29 -21.55
CA ARG A 283 15.13 -1.37 -21.63
C ARG A 283 16.03 -1.42 -20.39
N ASN A 284 16.20 -0.28 -19.70
CA ASN A 284 17.00 -0.12 -18.48
C ASN A 284 16.15 0.34 -17.28
N SER A 285 14.83 0.35 -17.40
CA SER A 285 13.95 0.65 -16.27
C SER A 285 13.85 -0.53 -15.32
N ILE A 286 13.44 -0.27 -14.09
CA ILE A 286 13.22 -1.26 -13.02
C ILE A 286 12.33 -2.44 -13.49
N PHE A 287 11.48 -2.24 -14.50
CA PHE A 287 10.66 -3.28 -15.12
C PHE A 287 11.42 -4.24 -16.03
N SER A 288 12.66 -3.94 -16.43
CA SER A 288 13.55 -4.88 -17.15
C SER A 288 14.42 -5.73 -16.21
N PHE A 289 14.44 -5.41 -14.92
CA PHE A 289 15.18 -6.19 -13.94
C PHE A 289 14.43 -7.48 -13.63
N GLY A 290 14.79 -8.56 -14.29
CA GLY A 290 14.28 -9.91 -14.05
C GLY A 290 13.67 -10.63 -15.26
N MET A 291 13.59 -9.98 -16.44
CA MET A 291 12.98 -10.61 -17.62
C MET A 291 13.95 -10.97 -18.76
N GLU A 292 15.26 -10.78 -18.59
CA GLU A 292 16.24 -11.33 -19.53
C GLU A 292 16.65 -12.75 -19.10
N ASN A 293 16.06 -13.72 -19.80
CA ASN A 293 16.54 -15.09 -19.92
C ASN A 293 16.78 -15.92 -18.65
N LYS A 294 15.71 -16.29 -17.94
CA LYS A 294 15.72 -17.60 -17.23
C LYS A 294 14.28 -18.11 -17.07
N GLU A 295 13.91 -19.08 -17.84
CA GLU A 295 12.61 -19.75 -17.84
C GLU A 295 12.25 -20.53 -16.56
N ASN A 296 13.06 -20.46 -15.49
CA ASN A 296 12.86 -21.23 -14.26
C ASN A 296 13.36 -20.54 -12.98
N GLN A 297 13.38 -19.21 -12.89
CA GLN A 297 13.73 -18.54 -11.62
C GLN A 297 12.48 -18.28 -10.78
N THR A 298 12.49 -18.78 -9.54
CA THR A 298 11.50 -18.44 -8.52
C THR A 298 11.85 -17.09 -7.88
N TRP A 299 10.88 -16.45 -7.21
CA TRP A 299 11.11 -15.21 -6.45
C TRP A 299 12.23 -15.35 -5.40
N GLN A 300 12.49 -16.56 -4.90
CA GLN A 300 13.58 -16.88 -3.98
C GLN A 300 14.96 -16.71 -4.63
N ASP A 301 15.07 -16.98 -5.94
CA ASP A 301 16.33 -16.85 -6.71
C ASP A 301 16.63 -15.37 -7.04
N ILE A 302 15.59 -14.52 -7.09
CA ILE A 302 15.71 -13.08 -7.41
C ILE A 302 16.23 -12.29 -6.21
N PHE A 303 15.87 -12.69 -4.98
CA PHE A 303 16.20 -11.95 -3.77
C PHE A 303 17.33 -12.59 -2.93
N ASP A 304 17.95 -13.69 -3.42
CA ASP A 304 19.09 -14.38 -2.76
C ASP A 304 18.90 -14.59 -1.24
N ILE A 305 17.65 -14.90 -0.85
CA ILE A 305 17.30 -15.17 0.54
C ILE A 305 17.68 -16.62 0.83
N LYS A 306 18.90 -16.83 1.33
CA LYS A 306 19.35 -18.06 1.94
C LYS A 306 18.87 -18.17 3.38
#